data_90843299b9e36a58c19fe3e6496b8854
#
_entry.id   90843299b9e36a58c19fe3e6496b8854
#
_cell.length_a   1.000
_cell.length_b   1.000
_cell.length_c   1.000
_cell.angle_alpha   90.00
_cell.angle_beta   90.00
_cell.angle_gamma   90.00
#
_symmetry.space_group_name_H-M   'P 1'
#
loop_
_entity.id
_entity.type
_entity.pdbx_description
1 polymer ?
#
loop_
_entity_poly.entity_id
_entity_poly.type
_entity_poly.pdbx_seq_one_letter_code
_entity_poly.pdbx_strand_id
1 'polypeptide(L)'
;MADLRTSIGKLELANPVMTASGTFGYGTEFADFVDLEKLGGVIVKGTTLHHREGNPYPRMAETPSGMLNAVGLQNKGVDYFCEKIYPTIKDYKTRMIVNVSGSAIEDYVATAERINALENIPAIELNISCPNVKQGGMAFGVTAKGAEEVVSAVRKAYDKTLIVKLSPNVTDITEIARAAEAAGADSVSLINTLLGMAIDAERRRPVLSTVTGGMSGPAVKPIALRMVWQVAKAVSIPVVGLGGITNATDAIEFLLAGASAIEVGTANFMDPAVTGKIVDGINEYLDRHGFASVRDIIGALQV
;
A
#
# COMPACT_ATOMS: atom_id res chain seq x y z
N MET A 1 28.68 -0.09 5.04
CA MET A 1 27.20 -0.04 4.89
C MET A 1 26.87 -0.24 3.43
N ALA A 2 25.96 -1.13 3.13
CA ALA A 2 25.50 -1.41 1.77
C ALA A 2 24.66 -0.22 1.20
N ASP A 3 24.54 -0.15 -0.11
CA ASP A 3 23.64 0.81 -0.76
C ASP A 3 22.19 0.32 -0.66
N LEU A 4 21.34 1.02 0.11
CA LEU A 4 19.93 0.68 0.28
C LEU A 4 19.01 1.30 -0.79
N ARG A 5 19.54 2.14 -1.70
CA ARG A 5 18.71 2.81 -2.71
C ARG A 5 18.07 1.82 -3.67
N THR A 6 16.80 2.05 -3.94
CA THR A 6 15.99 1.32 -4.91
C THR A 6 15.10 2.29 -5.70
N SER A 7 14.31 1.78 -6.64
CA SER A 7 13.36 2.60 -7.39
C SER A 7 12.07 1.85 -7.68
N ILE A 8 10.98 2.60 -7.76
CA ILE A 8 9.67 2.16 -8.24
C ILE A 8 9.25 3.04 -9.42
N GLY A 9 9.34 2.50 -10.63
CA GLY A 9 9.25 3.29 -11.85
C GLY A 9 10.36 4.36 -11.89
N LYS A 10 9.97 5.61 -12.05
CA LYS A 10 10.88 6.77 -12.05
C LYS A 10 11.17 7.33 -10.65
N LEU A 11 10.51 6.81 -9.62
CA LEU A 11 10.65 7.28 -8.25
C LEU A 11 11.84 6.59 -7.55
N GLU A 12 12.87 7.35 -7.26
CA GLU A 12 14.02 6.93 -6.46
C GLU A 12 13.67 6.96 -4.97
N LEU A 13 13.97 5.87 -4.26
CA LEU A 13 13.82 5.71 -2.81
C LEU A 13 15.19 5.58 -2.15
N ALA A 14 15.38 6.22 -1.00
CA ALA A 14 16.62 6.13 -0.20
C ALA A 14 16.85 4.70 0.33
N ASN A 15 15.79 3.93 0.53
CA ASN A 15 15.80 2.51 0.90
C ASN A 15 14.43 1.88 0.56
N PRO A 16 14.28 0.55 0.62
CA PRO A 16 13.06 -0.11 0.16
C PRO A 16 11.88 -0.06 1.14
N VAL A 17 12.00 0.57 2.31
CA VAL A 17 10.99 0.50 3.37
C VAL A 17 10.05 1.70 3.32
N MET A 18 8.77 1.44 3.13
CA MET A 18 7.70 2.43 3.17
C MET A 18 6.64 2.04 4.21
N THR A 19 5.78 2.98 4.58
CA THR A 19 4.60 2.72 5.41
C THR A 19 3.38 2.46 4.53
N ALA A 20 2.48 1.56 4.95
CA ALA A 20 1.25 1.29 4.23
C ALA A 20 0.16 2.31 4.58
N SER A 21 -0.61 2.73 3.58
CA SER A 21 -1.76 3.60 3.76
C SER A 21 -2.77 3.05 4.79
N GLY A 22 -3.33 3.96 5.58
CA GLY A 22 -4.34 3.64 6.59
C GLY A 22 -3.79 3.20 7.94
N THR A 23 -2.48 3.05 8.10
CA THR A 23 -1.83 2.62 9.35
C THR A 23 -0.82 3.63 9.89
N PHE A 24 -0.60 4.74 9.19
CA PHE A 24 0.45 5.71 9.52
C PHE A 24 0.00 7.18 9.38
N GLY A 25 -1.31 7.42 9.39
CA GLY A 25 -1.87 8.76 9.26
C GLY A 25 -1.37 9.51 8.04
N TYR A 26 -0.88 10.71 8.25
CA TYR A 26 -0.17 11.52 7.25
C TYR A 26 1.35 11.57 7.48
N GLY A 27 1.84 10.76 8.44
CA GLY A 27 3.24 10.69 8.84
C GLY A 27 3.56 11.54 10.06
N THR A 28 3.06 12.75 10.15
CA THR A 28 3.31 13.68 11.26
C THR A 28 2.93 13.12 12.63
N GLU A 29 1.89 12.28 12.68
CA GLU A 29 1.41 11.62 13.90
C GLU A 29 2.42 10.60 14.47
N PHE A 30 3.38 10.17 13.67
CA PHE A 30 4.40 9.19 14.04
C PHE A 30 5.80 9.78 14.18
N ALA A 31 5.98 11.09 13.92
CA ALA A 31 7.30 11.74 13.92
C ALA A 31 8.02 11.69 15.28
N ASP A 32 7.29 11.58 16.39
CA ASP A 32 7.86 11.42 17.72
C ASP A 32 8.39 10.00 17.99
N PHE A 33 8.02 9.01 17.17
CA PHE A 33 8.39 7.61 17.35
C PHE A 33 9.45 7.13 16.37
N VAL A 34 9.49 7.71 15.18
CA VAL A 34 10.41 7.32 14.11
C VAL A 34 10.82 8.54 13.30
N ASP A 35 12.09 8.62 12.97
CA ASP A 35 12.58 9.61 12.00
C ASP A 35 12.04 9.27 10.61
N LEU A 36 11.11 10.09 10.12
CA LEU A 36 10.48 9.88 8.82
C LEU A 36 11.50 9.97 7.67
N GLU A 37 12.56 10.77 7.80
CA GLU A 37 13.59 10.91 6.78
C GLU A 37 14.48 9.66 6.65
N LYS A 38 14.43 8.75 7.63
CA LYS A 38 15.07 7.44 7.58
C LYS A 38 14.34 6.46 6.66
N LEU A 39 13.07 6.72 6.34
CA LEU A 39 12.23 5.84 5.52
C LEU A 39 12.39 6.14 4.02
N GLY A 40 12.23 5.14 3.18
CA GLY A 40 12.18 5.29 1.73
C GLY A 40 10.96 6.08 1.26
N GLY A 41 9.83 5.92 1.98
CA GLY A 41 8.62 6.67 1.70
C GLY A 41 7.53 6.50 2.77
N VAL A 42 6.57 7.40 2.74
CA VAL A 42 5.36 7.35 3.57
C VAL A 42 4.15 7.37 2.64
N ILE A 43 3.36 6.28 2.63
CA ILE A 43 2.08 6.27 1.94
C ILE A 43 1.01 6.77 2.91
N VAL A 44 0.56 8.00 2.68
CA VAL A 44 -0.37 8.67 3.58
C VAL A 44 -1.78 8.11 3.51
N LYS A 45 -2.61 8.51 4.43
CA LYS A 45 -4.02 8.15 4.53
C LYS A 45 -4.74 8.25 3.19
N GLY A 46 -5.55 7.24 2.87
CA GLY A 46 -6.36 7.22 1.65
C GLY A 46 -7.23 8.46 1.52
N THR A 47 -7.12 9.13 0.38
CA THR A 47 -7.79 10.38 0.04
C THR A 47 -8.81 10.13 -1.07
N THR A 48 -10.04 10.63 -0.89
CA THR A 48 -11.13 10.56 -1.87
C THR A 48 -11.49 11.96 -2.35
N LEU A 49 -12.24 12.07 -3.46
CA LEU A 49 -12.68 13.36 -3.98
C LEU A 49 -13.46 14.16 -2.92
N HIS A 50 -14.39 13.51 -2.26
CA HIS A 50 -15.24 14.11 -1.23
C HIS A 50 -14.96 13.52 0.14
N HIS A 51 -15.37 14.24 1.19
CA HIS A 51 -15.35 13.78 2.56
C HIS A 51 -16.11 12.45 2.75
N ARG A 52 -15.55 11.55 3.59
CA ARG A 52 -16.18 10.29 4.01
C ARG A 52 -16.08 10.11 5.50
N GLU A 53 -17.20 9.85 6.14
CA GLU A 53 -17.28 9.54 7.58
C GLU A 53 -16.71 8.15 7.93
N GLY A 54 -16.65 7.25 6.95
CA GLY A 54 -16.35 5.85 7.18
C GLY A 54 -17.56 5.05 7.67
N ASN A 55 -17.31 3.79 8.03
CA ASN A 55 -18.35 2.89 8.52
C ASN A 55 -18.66 3.08 10.02
N PRO A 56 -19.85 2.70 10.50
CA PRO A 56 -20.20 2.67 11.93
C PRO A 56 -19.27 1.77 12.75
N TYR A 57 -19.21 2.02 14.04
CA TYR A 57 -18.51 1.15 15.01
C TYR A 57 -19.38 -0.07 15.39
N PRO A 58 -18.75 -1.21 15.79
CA PRO A 58 -17.31 -1.50 15.75
C PRO A 58 -16.83 -1.75 14.31
N ARG A 59 -15.68 -1.18 13.95
CA ARG A 59 -15.12 -1.28 12.60
C ARG A 59 -13.67 -1.76 12.55
N MET A 60 -13.14 -2.16 13.71
CA MET A 60 -11.84 -2.81 13.87
C MET A 60 -11.97 -3.89 14.94
N ALA A 61 -11.27 -5.01 14.75
CA ALA A 61 -11.22 -6.11 15.69
C ALA A 61 -9.88 -6.86 15.59
N GLU A 62 -9.33 -7.25 16.73
CA GLU A 62 -8.16 -8.13 16.78
C GLU A 62 -8.55 -9.57 16.42
N THR A 63 -7.58 -10.30 15.88
CA THR A 63 -7.62 -11.74 15.65
C THR A 63 -6.36 -12.39 16.23
N PRO A 64 -6.30 -13.72 16.42
CA PRO A 64 -5.14 -14.37 17.03
C PRO A 64 -3.78 -14.05 16.39
N SER A 65 -3.76 -13.73 15.09
CA SER A 65 -2.51 -13.46 14.35
C SER A 65 -2.62 -12.25 13.43
N GLY A 66 -3.43 -11.26 13.82
CA GLY A 66 -3.60 -10.04 13.02
C GLY A 66 -4.83 -9.25 13.43
N MET A 67 -5.48 -8.61 12.48
CA MET A 67 -6.68 -7.82 12.75
C MET A 67 -7.62 -7.78 11.54
N LEU A 68 -8.89 -7.50 11.84
CA LEU A 68 -9.92 -7.16 10.87
C LEU A 68 -10.20 -5.65 10.91
N ASN A 69 -10.37 -5.04 9.76
CA ASN A 69 -10.85 -3.67 9.68
C ASN A 69 -11.91 -3.48 8.59
N ALA A 70 -12.80 -2.56 8.86
CA ALA A 70 -13.82 -2.07 7.94
C ALA A 70 -13.99 -0.56 8.13
N VAL A 71 -12.89 0.20 8.11
CA VAL A 71 -12.88 1.65 8.39
C VAL A 71 -13.75 2.43 7.39
N GLY A 72 -13.82 1.99 6.11
CA GLY A 72 -14.68 2.61 5.11
C GLY A 72 -14.13 3.90 4.51
N LEU A 73 -12.80 4.00 4.35
CA LEU A 73 -12.12 5.14 3.72
C LEU A 73 -12.39 6.48 4.42
N GLN A 74 -12.53 6.51 5.75
CA GLN A 74 -12.72 7.76 6.49
C GLN A 74 -11.60 8.77 6.16
N ASN A 75 -11.97 9.91 5.57
CA ASN A 75 -11.06 11.01 5.26
C ASN A 75 -11.86 12.29 4.95
N LYS A 76 -11.20 13.44 4.95
CA LYS A 76 -11.85 14.75 4.75
C LYS A 76 -11.90 15.24 3.30
N GLY A 77 -11.50 14.40 2.34
CA GLY A 77 -11.49 14.73 0.92
C GLY A 77 -10.21 15.42 0.44
N VAL A 78 -10.03 15.48 -0.88
CA VAL A 78 -8.80 15.96 -1.51
C VAL A 78 -8.58 17.46 -1.29
N ASP A 79 -9.63 18.27 -1.25
CA ASP A 79 -9.49 19.72 -1.00
C ASP A 79 -8.89 19.98 0.37
N TYR A 80 -9.40 19.29 1.41
CA TYR A 80 -8.82 19.36 2.75
C TYR A 80 -7.37 18.86 2.77
N PHE A 81 -7.07 17.80 2.03
CA PHE A 81 -5.69 17.31 1.89
C PHE A 81 -4.78 18.41 1.33
N CYS A 82 -5.16 19.02 0.20
CA CYS A 82 -4.36 20.06 -0.45
C CYS A 82 -4.19 21.32 0.41
N GLU A 83 -5.25 21.75 1.11
CA GLU A 83 -5.24 23.01 1.86
C GLU A 83 -4.63 22.87 3.26
N LYS A 84 -4.83 21.73 3.95
CA LYS A 84 -4.51 21.59 5.37
C LYS A 84 -3.40 20.57 5.63
N ILE A 85 -3.33 19.48 4.88
CA ILE A 85 -2.35 18.41 5.12
C ILE A 85 -1.07 18.62 4.31
N TYR A 86 -1.19 18.83 3.00
CA TYR A 86 -0.03 19.01 2.13
C TYR A 86 0.97 20.07 2.66
N PRO A 87 0.57 21.26 3.15
CA PRO A 87 1.51 22.22 3.70
C PRO A 87 2.34 21.71 4.89
N THR A 88 1.85 20.73 5.63
CA THR A 88 2.55 20.17 6.80
C THR A 88 3.51 19.03 6.45
N ILE A 89 3.37 18.44 5.25
CA ILE A 89 4.15 17.25 4.87
C ILE A 89 5.08 17.48 3.67
N LYS A 90 4.90 18.56 2.92
CA LYS A 90 5.61 18.83 1.65
C LYS A 90 7.13 19.01 1.79
N ASP A 91 7.61 19.37 2.97
CA ASP A 91 9.02 19.70 3.21
C ASP A 91 9.83 18.51 3.76
N TYR A 92 9.20 17.34 4.03
CA TYR A 92 9.92 16.12 4.37
C TYR A 92 10.76 15.64 3.17
N LYS A 93 11.99 15.19 3.45
CA LYS A 93 12.89 14.64 2.41
C LYS A 93 12.52 13.22 2.01
N THR A 94 11.83 12.48 2.88
CA THR A 94 11.25 11.18 2.52
C THR A 94 10.17 11.35 1.43
N ARG A 95 9.89 10.30 0.67
CA ARG A 95 8.88 10.34 -0.40
C ARG A 95 7.47 10.27 0.18
N MET A 96 6.76 11.41 0.16
CA MET A 96 5.35 11.45 0.57
C MET A 96 4.48 11.04 -0.63
N ILE A 97 3.79 9.89 -0.51
CA ILE A 97 2.98 9.28 -1.57
C ILE A 97 1.53 9.30 -1.14
N VAL A 98 0.63 9.78 -1.99
CA VAL A 98 -0.80 9.88 -1.64
C VAL A 98 -1.55 8.64 -2.12
N ASN A 99 -2.18 7.92 -1.19
CA ASN A 99 -3.11 6.86 -1.56
C ASN A 99 -4.42 7.48 -2.04
N VAL A 100 -4.84 7.16 -3.26
CA VAL A 100 -6.04 7.69 -3.92
C VAL A 100 -7.09 6.60 -4.02
N SER A 101 -8.30 6.91 -3.57
CA SER A 101 -9.46 6.02 -3.64
C SER A 101 -10.68 6.76 -4.17
N GLY A 102 -11.60 6.05 -4.83
CA GLY A 102 -12.84 6.60 -5.38
C GLY A 102 -13.96 5.58 -5.38
N SER A 103 -15.17 6.02 -5.77
CA SER A 103 -16.33 5.17 -5.99
C SER A 103 -16.74 5.10 -7.45
N ALA A 104 -16.27 6.03 -8.26
CA ALA A 104 -16.45 6.09 -9.72
C ALA A 104 -15.10 6.48 -10.35
N ILE A 105 -14.90 6.21 -11.63
CA ILE A 105 -13.66 6.55 -12.35
C ILE A 105 -13.40 8.06 -12.28
N GLU A 106 -14.43 8.85 -12.39
CA GLU A 106 -14.38 10.32 -12.34
C GLU A 106 -13.82 10.82 -10.98
N ASP A 107 -14.17 10.14 -9.88
CA ASP A 107 -13.64 10.47 -8.55
C ASP A 107 -12.12 10.26 -8.49
N TYR A 108 -11.65 9.13 -9.04
CA TYR A 108 -10.20 8.83 -9.10
C TYR A 108 -9.46 9.86 -9.95
N VAL A 109 -9.99 10.20 -11.14
CA VAL A 109 -9.40 11.15 -12.08
C VAL A 109 -9.32 12.53 -11.43
N ALA A 110 -10.43 13.06 -10.92
CA ALA A 110 -10.48 14.39 -10.31
C ALA A 110 -9.59 14.50 -9.06
N THR A 111 -9.47 13.42 -8.27
CA THR A 111 -8.54 13.39 -7.13
C THR A 111 -7.09 13.40 -7.60
N ALA A 112 -6.75 12.57 -8.59
CA ALA A 112 -5.40 12.48 -9.12
C ALA A 112 -4.94 13.79 -9.78
N GLU A 113 -5.80 14.48 -10.54
CA GLU A 113 -5.52 15.79 -11.13
C GLU A 113 -5.13 16.84 -10.08
N ARG A 114 -5.86 16.91 -8.96
CA ARG A 114 -5.55 17.85 -7.88
C ARG A 114 -4.21 17.55 -7.21
N ILE A 115 -3.91 16.26 -7.01
CA ILE A 115 -2.62 15.84 -6.43
C ILE A 115 -1.49 16.04 -7.43
N ASN A 116 -1.74 15.88 -8.73
CA ASN A 116 -0.73 16.12 -9.78
C ASN A 116 -0.17 17.54 -9.75
N ALA A 117 -0.99 18.52 -9.37
CA ALA A 117 -0.59 19.92 -9.25
C ALA A 117 0.33 20.20 -8.03
N LEU A 118 0.51 19.26 -7.10
CA LEU A 118 1.32 19.44 -5.89
C LEU A 118 2.79 19.10 -6.17
N GLU A 119 3.69 20.07 -6.05
CA GLU A 119 5.10 19.94 -6.47
C GLU A 119 5.85 18.78 -5.79
N ASN A 120 5.78 18.69 -4.45
CA ASN A 120 6.58 17.75 -3.65
C ASN A 120 5.86 16.42 -3.36
N ILE A 121 4.78 16.12 -4.11
CA ILE A 121 4.15 14.79 -4.09
C ILE A 121 4.59 14.06 -5.38
N PRO A 122 5.57 13.13 -5.30
CA PRO A 122 6.17 12.54 -6.49
C PRO A 122 5.39 11.36 -7.05
N ALA A 123 4.44 10.80 -6.30
CA ALA A 123 3.69 9.61 -6.67
C ALA A 123 2.31 9.57 -6.02
N ILE A 124 1.41 8.81 -6.64
CA ILE A 124 0.18 8.32 -6.01
C ILE A 124 0.15 6.80 -5.98
N GLU A 125 -0.49 6.24 -4.93
CA GLU A 125 -0.89 4.84 -4.86
C GLU A 125 -2.39 4.75 -5.15
N LEU A 126 -2.76 4.28 -6.33
CA LEU A 126 -4.14 4.15 -6.77
C LEU A 126 -4.77 2.89 -6.15
N ASN A 127 -5.64 3.05 -5.18
CA ASN A 127 -6.31 1.94 -4.50
C ASN A 127 -7.58 1.54 -5.26
N ILE A 128 -7.45 0.55 -6.14
CA ILE A 128 -8.58 0.01 -6.95
C ILE A 128 -9.35 -1.11 -6.25
N SER A 129 -8.98 -1.43 -5.01
CA SER A 129 -9.53 -2.57 -4.25
C SER A 129 -10.82 -2.24 -3.49
N CYS A 130 -11.38 -1.03 -3.62
CA CYS A 130 -12.55 -0.60 -2.85
C CYS A 130 -13.82 -1.35 -3.30
N PRO A 131 -14.53 -2.08 -2.42
CA PRO A 131 -15.68 -2.88 -2.79
C PRO A 131 -16.97 -2.06 -3.03
N ASN A 132 -16.96 -0.75 -2.77
CA ASN A 132 -18.14 0.11 -2.79
C ASN A 132 -18.28 0.89 -4.11
N VAL A 133 -18.56 0.21 -5.21
CA VAL A 133 -18.84 0.86 -6.49
C VAL A 133 -20.35 0.90 -6.71
N LYS A 134 -20.91 2.10 -6.89
CA LYS A 134 -22.36 2.29 -7.11
C LYS A 134 -22.89 1.77 -8.44
N GLN A 135 -22.04 1.49 -9.42
CA GLN A 135 -22.45 0.95 -10.72
C GLN A 135 -22.00 -0.51 -10.85
N GLY A 136 -22.94 -1.44 -10.70
CA GLY A 136 -22.75 -2.86 -10.99
C GLY A 136 -22.14 -3.72 -9.88
N GLY A 137 -21.83 -3.19 -8.70
CA GLY A 137 -21.51 -4.00 -7.51
C GLY A 137 -20.14 -4.66 -7.48
N MET A 138 -19.25 -4.45 -8.45
CA MET A 138 -17.89 -4.99 -8.46
C MET A 138 -16.83 -3.90 -8.31
N ALA A 139 -15.84 -4.14 -7.45
CA ALA A 139 -14.65 -3.28 -7.35
C ALA A 139 -13.84 -3.33 -8.66
N PHE A 140 -13.28 -2.19 -9.09
CA PHE A 140 -12.46 -2.12 -10.31
C PHE A 140 -11.29 -3.12 -10.30
N GLY A 141 -10.72 -3.38 -9.13
CA GLY A 141 -9.57 -4.26 -8.96
C GLY A 141 -9.87 -5.77 -8.92
N VAL A 142 -11.09 -6.24 -9.24
CA VAL A 142 -11.40 -7.68 -9.27
C VAL A 142 -11.46 -8.27 -10.67
N THR A 143 -11.39 -7.45 -11.71
CA THR A 143 -11.32 -7.87 -13.11
C THR A 143 -10.22 -7.11 -13.85
N ALA A 144 -9.56 -7.75 -14.81
CA ALA A 144 -8.56 -7.12 -15.68
C ALA A 144 -9.13 -5.88 -16.40
N LYS A 145 -10.34 -5.99 -16.94
CA LYS A 145 -11.03 -4.90 -17.62
C LYS A 145 -11.28 -3.69 -16.70
N GLY A 146 -11.77 -3.93 -15.48
CA GLY A 146 -12.01 -2.85 -14.52
C GLY A 146 -10.70 -2.15 -14.09
N ALA A 147 -9.63 -2.92 -13.90
CA ALA A 147 -8.30 -2.35 -13.61
C ALA A 147 -7.80 -1.50 -14.80
N GLU A 148 -7.90 -2.00 -16.03
CA GLU A 148 -7.50 -1.28 -17.23
C GLU A 148 -8.28 0.03 -17.40
N GLU A 149 -9.59 0.02 -17.22
CA GLU A 149 -10.45 1.20 -17.36
C GLU A 149 -10.05 2.31 -16.39
N VAL A 150 -9.92 2.01 -15.09
CA VAL A 150 -9.60 3.02 -14.09
C VAL A 150 -8.15 3.50 -14.20
N VAL A 151 -7.19 2.59 -14.42
CA VAL A 151 -5.77 2.96 -14.54
C VAL A 151 -5.51 3.80 -15.78
N SER A 152 -6.07 3.43 -16.94
CA SER A 152 -5.95 4.21 -18.18
C SER A 152 -6.57 5.61 -18.06
N ALA A 153 -7.69 5.73 -17.36
CA ALA A 153 -8.33 7.02 -17.13
C ALA A 153 -7.47 7.93 -16.24
N VAL A 154 -6.96 7.38 -15.12
CA VAL A 154 -6.10 8.12 -14.19
C VAL A 154 -4.76 8.47 -14.86
N ARG A 155 -4.16 7.56 -15.65
CA ARG A 155 -2.89 7.82 -16.34
C ARG A 155 -2.95 9.02 -17.27
N LYS A 156 -4.09 9.28 -17.90
CA LYS A 156 -4.28 10.45 -18.78
C LYS A 156 -4.27 11.79 -18.03
N ALA A 157 -4.62 11.75 -16.75
CA ALA A 157 -4.76 12.93 -15.88
C ALA A 157 -3.58 13.10 -14.91
N TYR A 158 -2.71 12.10 -14.80
CA TYR A 158 -1.61 12.08 -13.83
C TYR A 158 -0.30 11.69 -14.53
N ASP A 159 0.71 12.54 -14.53
CA ASP A 159 1.96 12.37 -15.28
C ASP A 159 3.15 11.89 -14.43
N LYS A 160 3.02 11.90 -13.09
CA LYS A 160 4.04 11.42 -12.15
C LYS A 160 3.93 9.90 -11.94
N THR A 161 4.68 9.36 -10.98
CA THR A 161 4.70 7.91 -10.70
C THR A 161 3.34 7.42 -10.21
N LEU A 162 2.78 6.46 -10.95
CA LEU A 162 1.49 5.83 -10.68
C LEU A 162 1.71 4.39 -10.18
N ILE A 163 1.51 4.17 -8.89
CA ILE A 163 1.52 2.85 -8.26
C ILE A 163 0.07 2.35 -8.21
N VAL A 164 -0.20 1.10 -8.60
CA VAL A 164 -1.56 0.53 -8.55
C VAL A 164 -1.64 -0.54 -7.48
N LYS A 165 -2.48 -0.32 -6.45
CA LYS A 165 -2.66 -1.24 -5.32
C LYS A 165 -3.70 -2.30 -5.61
N LEU A 166 -3.25 -3.56 -5.65
CA LEU A 166 -4.03 -4.71 -6.06
C LEU A 166 -4.74 -5.40 -4.89
N SER A 167 -5.92 -5.94 -5.18
CA SER A 167 -6.70 -6.76 -4.24
C SER A 167 -6.23 -8.22 -4.26
N PRO A 168 -6.10 -8.88 -3.11
CA PRO A 168 -5.86 -10.33 -3.05
C PRO A 168 -7.13 -11.16 -3.27
N ASN A 169 -8.31 -10.53 -3.29
CA ASN A 169 -9.61 -11.21 -3.35
C ASN A 169 -10.00 -11.53 -4.80
N VAL A 170 -9.10 -12.16 -5.53
CA VAL A 170 -9.21 -12.56 -6.92
C VAL A 170 -8.66 -13.97 -7.12
N THR A 171 -9.05 -14.65 -8.19
CA THR A 171 -8.55 -15.99 -8.51
C THR A 171 -7.09 -15.95 -8.97
N ASP A 172 -6.77 -15.03 -9.89
CA ASP A 172 -5.41 -14.79 -10.39
C ASP A 172 -5.07 -13.31 -10.35
N ILE A 173 -4.20 -12.92 -9.42
CA ILE A 173 -3.75 -11.53 -9.27
C ILE A 173 -2.82 -11.09 -10.41
N THR A 174 -2.19 -12.04 -11.12
CA THR A 174 -1.27 -11.71 -12.21
C THR A 174 -2.00 -11.15 -13.43
N GLU A 175 -3.25 -11.55 -13.67
CA GLU A 175 -4.08 -10.97 -14.72
C GLU A 175 -4.35 -9.48 -14.46
N ILE A 176 -4.67 -9.14 -13.21
CA ILE A 176 -4.93 -7.75 -12.82
C ILE A 176 -3.63 -6.92 -12.89
N ALA A 177 -2.51 -7.50 -12.48
CA ALA A 177 -1.20 -6.84 -12.54
C ALA A 177 -0.80 -6.51 -13.99
N ARG A 178 -0.95 -7.46 -14.92
CA ARG A 178 -0.68 -7.22 -16.35
C ARG A 178 -1.61 -6.17 -16.96
N ALA A 179 -2.87 -6.17 -16.58
CA ALA A 179 -3.82 -5.15 -17.03
C ALA A 179 -3.44 -3.76 -16.52
N ALA A 180 -3.02 -3.63 -15.27
CA ALA A 180 -2.53 -2.37 -14.71
C ALA A 180 -1.25 -1.88 -15.42
N GLU A 181 -0.29 -2.77 -15.69
CA GLU A 181 0.93 -2.46 -16.45
C GLU A 181 0.59 -1.98 -17.87
N ALA A 182 -0.25 -2.72 -18.59
CA ALA A 182 -0.67 -2.36 -19.96
C ALA A 182 -1.42 -1.02 -20.00
N ALA A 183 -2.14 -0.68 -18.94
CA ALA A 183 -2.86 0.58 -18.79
C ALA A 183 -1.99 1.78 -18.38
N GLY A 184 -0.67 1.57 -18.16
CA GLY A 184 0.30 2.63 -17.90
C GLY A 184 0.65 2.85 -16.41
N ALA A 185 0.47 1.83 -15.56
CA ALA A 185 1.06 1.84 -14.22
C ALA A 185 2.59 1.83 -14.30
N ASP A 186 3.26 2.63 -13.46
CA ASP A 186 4.72 2.62 -13.31
C ASP A 186 5.17 1.54 -12.31
N SER A 187 4.28 1.08 -11.44
CA SER A 187 4.51 0.04 -10.43
C SER A 187 3.17 -0.54 -9.96
N VAL A 188 3.20 -1.73 -9.39
CA VAL A 188 2.06 -2.32 -8.67
C VAL A 188 2.42 -2.59 -7.22
N SER A 189 1.48 -2.35 -6.29
CA SER A 189 1.62 -2.74 -4.88
C SER A 189 0.60 -3.83 -4.51
N LEU A 190 1.01 -4.82 -3.75
CA LEU A 190 0.17 -5.92 -3.30
C LEU A 190 0.72 -6.55 -2.01
N ILE A 191 -0.19 -6.93 -1.11
CA ILE A 191 -1.63 -7.07 -1.26
C ILE A 191 -2.40 -6.05 -0.41
N ASN A 192 -3.60 -5.65 -0.86
CA ASN A 192 -4.57 -5.08 0.05
C ASN A 192 -5.08 -6.19 1.00
N THR A 193 -6.07 -5.91 1.85
CA THR A 193 -6.54 -6.84 2.87
C THR A 193 -7.38 -7.99 2.30
N LEU A 194 -7.25 -9.19 2.87
CA LEU A 194 -8.08 -10.35 2.56
C LEU A 194 -9.45 -10.20 3.23
N LEU A 195 -10.51 -10.58 2.53
CA LEU A 195 -11.85 -10.58 3.10
C LEU A 195 -11.95 -11.65 4.20
N GLY A 196 -12.39 -11.25 5.39
CA GLY A 196 -12.55 -12.10 6.56
C GLY A 196 -13.76 -11.73 7.39
N MET A 197 -14.04 -12.53 8.41
CA MET A 197 -15.16 -12.36 9.34
C MET A 197 -14.76 -12.83 10.75
N ALA A 198 -15.31 -12.18 11.76
CA ALA A 198 -15.28 -12.67 13.15
C ALA A 198 -16.68 -12.65 13.75
N ILE A 199 -16.98 -13.67 14.56
CA ILE A 199 -18.26 -13.86 15.22
C ILE A 199 -18.05 -13.88 16.73
N ASP A 200 -18.85 -13.08 17.46
CA ASP A 200 -19.04 -13.23 18.90
C ASP A 200 -20.04 -14.38 19.12
N ALA A 201 -19.53 -15.53 19.54
CA ALA A 201 -20.33 -16.75 19.70
C ALA A 201 -21.39 -16.62 20.79
N GLU A 202 -21.07 -15.90 21.87
CA GLU A 202 -22.02 -15.74 23.01
C GLU A 202 -23.19 -14.84 22.59
N ARG A 203 -22.91 -13.76 21.87
CA ARG A 203 -23.94 -12.85 21.37
C ARG A 203 -24.57 -13.31 20.06
N ARG A 204 -23.96 -14.28 19.36
CA ARG A 204 -24.38 -14.80 18.05
C ARG A 204 -24.51 -13.67 17.01
N ARG A 205 -23.51 -12.78 16.97
CA ARG A 205 -23.46 -11.59 16.11
C ARG A 205 -22.08 -11.42 15.49
N PRO A 206 -21.99 -10.77 14.32
CA PRO A 206 -20.70 -10.33 13.79
C PRO A 206 -20.01 -9.37 14.78
N VAL A 207 -18.68 -9.44 14.84
CA VAL A 207 -17.88 -8.51 15.63
C VAL A 207 -17.84 -7.12 14.97
N LEU A 208 -17.78 -7.07 13.63
CA LEU A 208 -17.79 -5.80 12.89
C LEU A 208 -19.22 -5.41 12.48
N SER A 209 -19.49 -4.11 12.47
CA SER A 209 -20.78 -3.54 12.03
C SER A 209 -21.12 -3.86 10.57
N THR A 210 -20.12 -4.08 9.73
CA THR A 210 -20.22 -4.45 8.30
C THR A 210 -20.29 -5.95 8.05
N VAL A 211 -20.38 -6.76 9.10
CA VAL A 211 -20.34 -8.24 9.07
C VAL A 211 -18.95 -8.78 8.69
N THR A 212 -18.42 -8.37 7.55
CA THR A 212 -17.08 -8.72 7.05
C THR A 212 -16.14 -7.53 7.09
N GLY A 213 -14.83 -7.78 7.08
CA GLY A 213 -13.78 -6.76 7.01
C GLY A 213 -12.52 -7.30 6.35
N GLY A 214 -11.58 -6.42 6.11
CA GLY A 214 -10.28 -6.78 5.57
C GLY A 214 -9.36 -7.31 6.66
N MET A 215 -8.82 -8.51 6.49
CA MET A 215 -7.83 -9.14 7.37
C MET A 215 -6.42 -8.71 6.97
N SER A 216 -5.61 -8.34 7.97
CA SER A 216 -4.21 -7.93 7.85
C SER A 216 -3.38 -8.45 9.03
N GLY A 217 -2.07 -8.22 9.01
CA GLY A 217 -1.14 -8.71 10.04
C GLY A 217 -0.45 -10.02 9.66
N PRO A 218 0.29 -10.67 10.58
CA PRO A 218 1.15 -11.82 10.29
C PRO A 218 0.45 -12.98 9.58
N ALA A 219 -0.84 -13.21 9.87
CA ALA A 219 -1.63 -14.30 9.27
C ALA A 219 -1.69 -14.25 7.73
N VAL A 220 -1.56 -13.06 7.11
CA VAL A 220 -1.65 -12.93 5.65
C VAL A 220 -0.29 -13.03 4.94
N LYS A 221 0.84 -13.02 5.68
CA LYS A 221 2.19 -13.00 5.09
C LYS A 221 2.43 -14.09 4.05
N PRO A 222 2.17 -15.38 4.30
CA PRO A 222 2.46 -16.42 3.31
C PRO A 222 1.62 -16.30 2.04
N ILE A 223 0.44 -15.73 2.12
CA ILE A 223 -0.41 -15.45 0.95
C ILE A 223 0.14 -14.26 0.16
N ALA A 224 0.48 -13.18 0.86
CA ALA A 224 1.05 -11.98 0.26
C ALA A 224 2.39 -12.28 -0.44
N LEU A 225 3.27 -13.01 0.24
CA LEU A 225 4.59 -13.40 -0.26
C LEU A 225 4.47 -14.22 -1.56
N ARG A 226 3.57 -15.22 -1.59
CA ARG A 226 3.30 -16.01 -2.79
C ARG A 226 2.79 -15.12 -3.94
N MET A 227 1.85 -14.23 -3.66
CA MET A 227 1.28 -13.34 -4.68
C MET A 227 2.32 -12.37 -5.23
N VAL A 228 3.17 -11.79 -4.39
CA VAL A 228 4.29 -10.93 -4.81
C VAL A 228 5.25 -11.70 -5.73
N TRP A 229 5.65 -12.91 -5.35
CA TRP A 229 6.51 -13.76 -6.18
C TRP A 229 5.89 -14.08 -7.55
N GLN A 230 4.58 -14.35 -7.61
CA GLN A 230 3.87 -14.60 -8.86
C GLN A 230 3.82 -13.35 -9.74
N VAL A 231 3.48 -12.20 -9.16
CA VAL A 231 3.36 -10.94 -9.90
C VAL A 231 4.72 -10.45 -10.39
N ALA A 232 5.78 -10.55 -9.57
CA ALA A 232 7.13 -10.17 -9.95
C ALA A 232 7.65 -10.96 -11.19
N LYS A 233 7.14 -12.18 -11.42
CA LYS A 233 7.42 -12.96 -12.64
C LYS A 233 6.49 -12.65 -13.81
N ALA A 234 5.40 -11.96 -13.57
CA ALA A 234 4.33 -11.76 -14.55
C ALA A 234 4.36 -10.40 -15.22
N VAL A 235 4.99 -9.41 -14.60
CA VAL A 235 5.09 -8.01 -15.08
C VAL A 235 6.55 -7.57 -15.17
N SER A 236 6.81 -6.52 -15.96
CA SER A 236 8.16 -5.93 -16.12
C SER A 236 8.36 -4.70 -15.24
N ILE A 237 7.27 -4.11 -14.74
CA ILE A 237 7.32 -2.96 -13.83
C ILE A 237 7.64 -3.40 -12.40
N PRO A 238 8.28 -2.53 -11.58
CA PRO A 238 8.59 -2.82 -10.19
C PRO A 238 7.36 -3.23 -9.38
N VAL A 239 7.58 -4.13 -8.42
CA VAL A 239 6.55 -4.62 -7.50
C VAL A 239 6.84 -4.12 -6.10
N VAL A 240 5.83 -3.59 -5.41
CA VAL A 240 5.89 -3.22 -4.01
C VAL A 240 5.14 -4.29 -3.20
N GLY A 241 5.85 -4.93 -2.27
CA GLY A 241 5.29 -6.02 -1.46
C GLY A 241 4.74 -5.54 -0.12
N LEU A 242 3.53 -5.95 0.25
CA LEU A 242 2.97 -5.72 1.59
C LEU A 242 2.03 -6.82 2.03
N GLY A 243 1.92 -6.96 3.34
CA GLY A 243 1.04 -7.95 3.99
C GLY A 243 1.78 -8.82 5.00
N GLY A 244 1.63 -8.51 6.28
CA GLY A 244 2.16 -9.29 7.39
C GLY A 244 3.65 -9.10 7.67
N ILE A 245 4.28 -8.07 7.14
CA ILE A 245 5.68 -7.70 7.44
C ILE A 245 5.72 -7.10 8.85
N THR A 246 6.51 -7.69 9.74
CA THR A 246 6.66 -7.29 11.14
C THR A 246 8.10 -7.05 11.58
N ASN A 247 9.07 -7.47 10.78
CA ASN A 247 10.51 -7.35 11.08
C ASN A 247 11.34 -7.38 9.79
N ALA A 248 12.64 -7.22 9.91
CA ALA A 248 13.56 -7.20 8.76
C ALA A 248 13.61 -8.52 7.99
N THR A 249 13.48 -9.66 8.66
CA THR A 249 13.47 -10.97 7.99
C THR A 249 12.25 -11.08 7.06
N ASP A 250 11.07 -10.67 7.52
CA ASP A 250 9.88 -10.63 6.68
C ASP A 250 10.10 -9.74 5.45
N ALA A 251 10.67 -8.54 5.64
CA ALA A 251 10.95 -7.60 4.55
C ALA A 251 11.92 -8.20 3.52
N ILE A 252 12.99 -8.85 3.99
CA ILE A 252 13.98 -9.52 3.13
C ILE A 252 13.33 -10.66 2.32
N GLU A 253 12.43 -11.44 2.89
CA GLU A 253 11.69 -12.47 2.17
C GLU A 253 10.90 -11.88 0.99
N PHE A 254 10.26 -10.72 1.17
CA PHE A 254 9.56 -10.02 0.08
C PHE A 254 10.52 -9.50 -1.00
N LEU A 255 11.68 -8.95 -0.61
CA LEU A 255 12.71 -8.53 -1.56
C LEU A 255 13.24 -9.72 -2.37
N LEU A 256 13.57 -10.84 -1.70
CA LEU A 256 13.99 -12.08 -2.36
C LEU A 256 12.92 -12.63 -3.32
N ALA A 257 11.64 -12.49 -2.98
CA ALA A 257 10.52 -12.89 -3.84
C ALA A 257 10.34 -11.99 -5.08
N GLY A 258 11.03 -10.84 -5.15
CA GLY A 258 11.05 -9.95 -6.31
C GLY A 258 10.41 -8.57 -6.07
N ALA A 259 10.04 -8.25 -4.83
CA ALA A 259 9.63 -6.89 -4.50
C ALA A 259 10.82 -5.92 -4.59
N SER A 260 10.64 -4.78 -5.25
CA SER A 260 11.64 -3.70 -5.32
C SER A 260 11.58 -2.77 -4.10
N ALA A 261 10.44 -2.75 -3.41
CA ALA A 261 10.21 -2.05 -2.16
C ALA A 261 9.11 -2.77 -1.36
N ILE A 262 8.96 -2.41 -0.08
CA ILE A 262 7.94 -3.00 0.80
C ILE A 262 7.16 -1.92 1.55
N GLU A 263 5.92 -2.24 1.93
CA GLU A 263 5.12 -1.40 2.82
C GLU A 263 4.79 -2.13 4.11
N VAL A 264 4.99 -1.44 5.24
CA VAL A 264 4.64 -1.93 6.57
C VAL A 264 3.30 -1.33 7.00
N GLY A 265 2.34 -2.19 7.32
CA GLY A 265 0.98 -1.79 7.72
C GLY A 265 0.71 -2.04 9.21
N THR A 266 -0.03 -3.11 9.50
CA THR A 266 -0.54 -3.46 10.83
C THR A 266 0.53 -3.43 11.95
N ALA A 267 1.78 -3.74 11.63
CA ALA A 267 2.87 -3.73 12.61
C ALA A 267 3.12 -2.33 13.22
N ASN A 268 2.78 -1.24 12.51
CA ASN A 268 2.89 0.12 13.05
C ASN A 268 1.98 0.36 14.27
N PHE A 269 0.88 -0.39 14.42
CA PHE A 269 0.00 -0.30 15.58
C PHE A 269 0.60 -0.99 16.82
N MET A 270 1.49 -1.96 16.60
CA MET A 270 2.15 -2.71 17.67
C MET A 270 3.45 -2.03 18.10
N ASP A 271 4.21 -1.53 17.13
CA ASP A 271 5.48 -0.84 17.32
C ASP A 271 5.60 0.31 16.32
N PRO A 272 5.32 1.55 16.73
CA PRO A 272 5.39 2.72 15.86
C PRO A 272 6.76 2.96 15.21
N ALA A 273 7.84 2.42 15.80
CA ALA A 273 9.21 2.53 15.29
C ALA A 273 9.65 1.35 14.39
N VAL A 274 8.76 0.40 14.13
CA VAL A 274 9.10 -0.86 13.44
C VAL A 274 9.73 -0.63 12.05
N THR A 275 9.25 0.37 11.31
CA THR A 275 9.78 0.69 9.96
C THR A 275 11.25 1.08 10.00
N GLY A 276 11.65 1.92 10.96
CA GLY A 276 13.05 2.29 11.16
C GLY A 276 13.93 1.09 11.54
N LYS A 277 13.43 0.20 12.41
CA LYS A 277 14.11 -1.05 12.79
C LYS A 277 14.28 -2.01 11.61
N ILE A 278 13.29 -2.04 10.69
CA ILE A 278 13.37 -2.85 9.47
C ILE A 278 14.48 -2.31 8.54
N VAL A 279 14.59 -1.00 8.37
CA VAL A 279 15.70 -0.38 7.59
C VAL A 279 17.05 -0.83 8.14
N ASP A 280 17.24 -0.73 9.47
CA ASP A 280 18.49 -1.15 10.11
C ASP A 280 18.77 -2.64 9.89
N GLY A 281 17.76 -3.49 10.11
CA GLY A 281 17.91 -4.94 9.97
C GLY A 281 18.17 -5.40 8.54
N ILE A 282 17.65 -4.69 7.52
CA ILE A 282 18.02 -4.95 6.11
C ILE A 282 19.50 -4.63 5.90
N ASN A 283 19.98 -3.48 6.39
CA ASN A 283 21.39 -3.11 6.27
C ASN A 283 22.32 -4.13 6.96
N GLU A 284 21.97 -4.56 8.17
CA GLU A 284 22.69 -5.60 8.89
C GLU A 284 22.74 -6.93 8.15
N TYR A 285 21.63 -7.32 7.48
CA TYR A 285 21.58 -8.52 6.65
C TYR A 285 22.53 -8.42 5.45
N LEU A 286 22.51 -7.31 4.73
CA LEU A 286 23.40 -7.11 3.57
C LEU A 286 24.88 -7.12 3.98
N ASP A 287 25.24 -6.42 5.05
CA ASP A 287 26.61 -6.39 5.57
C ASP A 287 27.07 -7.79 6.00
N ARG A 288 26.22 -8.57 6.70
CA ARG A 288 26.55 -9.93 7.17
C ARG A 288 26.73 -10.92 6.01
N HIS A 289 26.00 -10.74 4.92
CA HIS A 289 26.08 -11.62 3.74
C HIS A 289 27.03 -11.09 2.66
N GLY A 290 27.64 -9.93 2.84
CA GLY A 290 28.62 -9.35 1.91
C GLY A 290 28.00 -8.77 0.64
N PHE A 291 26.71 -8.40 0.66
CA PHE A 291 26.06 -7.72 -0.46
C PHE A 291 26.41 -6.22 -0.48
N ALA A 292 26.72 -5.71 -1.66
CA ALA A 292 27.05 -4.30 -1.85
C ALA A 292 25.80 -3.41 -1.90
N SER A 293 24.66 -3.97 -2.34
CA SER A 293 23.42 -3.23 -2.54
C SER A 293 22.18 -4.08 -2.21
N VAL A 294 21.11 -3.43 -1.77
CA VAL A 294 19.79 -4.08 -1.64
C VAL A 294 19.28 -4.62 -2.99
N ARG A 295 19.72 -4.04 -4.09
CA ARG A 295 19.38 -4.52 -5.45
C ARG A 295 19.93 -5.92 -5.73
N ASP A 296 21.00 -6.32 -5.04
CA ASP A 296 21.61 -7.67 -5.22
C ASP A 296 20.72 -8.80 -4.71
N ILE A 297 19.76 -8.48 -3.80
CA ILE A 297 18.84 -9.47 -3.23
C ILE A 297 17.43 -9.43 -3.84
N ILE A 298 17.10 -8.42 -4.65
CA ILE A 298 15.77 -8.33 -5.28
C ILE A 298 15.62 -9.46 -6.32
N GLY A 299 14.65 -10.35 -6.07
CA GLY A 299 14.38 -11.50 -6.95
C GLY A 299 15.42 -12.61 -6.87
N ALA A 300 16.33 -12.58 -5.89
CA ALA A 300 17.42 -13.55 -5.76
C ALA A 300 16.98 -14.86 -5.07
N LEU A 301 15.68 -15.12 -4.94
CA LEU A 301 15.18 -16.40 -4.41
C LEU A 301 15.62 -17.57 -5.29
N GLN A 302 16.32 -18.51 -4.69
CA GLN A 302 16.73 -19.78 -5.35
C GLN A 302 15.56 -20.78 -5.24
N VAL A 303 15.07 -21.28 -6.36
CA VAL A 303 13.98 -22.27 -6.50
C VAL A 303 14.39 -23.44 -7.34
#